data_a459b202b6385aba3561aaa9648ce7cd
#
_entry.id   a459b202b6385aba3561aaa9648ce7cd
#
_cell.length_a   1.000
_cell.length_b   1.000
_cell.length_c   1.000
_cell.angle_alpha   90.00
_cell.angle_beta   90.00
_cell.angle_gamma   90.00
#
_symmetry.space_group_name_H-M   'P 1'
#
loop_
_entity.id
_entity.type
_entity.pdbx_description
1 polymer ?
#
loop_
_entity_poly.entity_id
_entity_poly.type
_entity_poly.pdbx_seq_one_letter_code
_entity_poly.pdbx_strand_id
1 'polypeptide(L)'
;MKTAWVLVADEAIARIFEQPPGGGELVPVEDLTDPDAHAREAEMHHAPHGRRAGGGGNAQGSATVSAGDSERHQHAQVFAARIAERLAEHHRQKRYELLHILAAPRLLGYLRKALEPELSGVIASTQDKDVVQETPAQLAQRLAGNPNAGAPGNTGARG
;
A
#
# COMPACT_ATOMS: atom_id res chain seq x y z
N MET A 1 1.82 22.02 -14.45
CA MET A 1 1.72 20.62 -14.38
C MET A 1 1.81 20.15 -12.97
N LYS A 2 0.98 19.25 -12.56
CA LYS A 2 1.00 18.80 -11.19
C LYS A 2 1.91 17.62 -10.99
N THR A 3 2.61 17.61 -9.88
CA THR A 3 3.48 16.50 -9.55
C THR A 3 2.65 15.37 -8.99
N ALA A 4 2.76 14.20 -9.58
CA ALA A 4 2.00 13.05 -9.12
C ALA A 4 2.94 12.01 -8.54
N TRP A 5 2.56 11.50 -7.38
CA TRP A 5 3.31 10.43 -6.74
C TRP A 5 2.49 9.15 -6.78
N VAL A 6 3.15 8.04 -6.66
CA VAL A 6 2.53 6.74 -6.71
C VAL A 6 2.98 5.95 -5.50
N LEU A 7 2.02 5.43 -4.74
CA LEU A 7 2.31 4.57 -3.61
C LEU A 7 1.96 3.14 -3.99
N VAL A 8 2.90 2.23 -3.81
CA VAL A 8 2.66 0.82 -4.06
C VAL A 8 2.98 0.10 -2.77
N ALA A 9 2.04 -0.62 -2.21
CA ALA A 9 2.25 -1.17 -0.87
C ALA A 9 1.57 -2.51 -0.65
N ASP A 10 2.17 -3.32 0.20
CA ASP A 10 1.52 -4.48 0.76
C ASP A 10 1.75 -4.37 2.27
N GLU A 11 1.50 -5.42 3.00
CA GLU A 11 1.55 -5.33 4.46
C GLU A 11 2.98 -5.31 5.00
N ALA A 12 3.96 -5.48 4.17
CA ALA A 12 5.35 -5.51 4.60
C ALA A 12 6.18 -4.37 4.08
N ILE A 13 5.84 -3.82 2.95
CA ILE A 13 6.65 -2.77 2.35
C ILE A 13 5.79 -1.78 1.59
N ALA A 14 6.19 -0.54 1.62
CA ALA A 14 5.54 0.52 0.86
C ALA A 14 6.61 1.22 0.06
N ARG A 15 6.35 1.41 -1.22
CA ARG A 15 7.30 2.04 -2.12
C ARG A 15 6.66 3.28 -2.70
N ILE A 16 7.33 4.40 -2.61
CA ILE A 16 6.82 5.67 -3.11
C ILE A 16 7.62 6.08 -4.33
N PHE A 17 6.92 6.41 -5.39
CA PHE A 17 7.55 6.84 -6.63
C PHE A 17 6.99 8.17 -7.08
N GLU A 18 7.73 8.83 -7.95
CA GLU A 18 7.24 10.05 -8.58
C GLU A 18 7.01 9.74 -10.05
N GLN A 19 5.90 10.24 -10.58
CA GLN A 19 5.57 10.02 -11.97
C GLN A 19 6.19 11.14 -12.78
N PRO A 20 7.06 10.86 -13.73
CA PRO A 20 7.69 11.94 -14.50
C PRO A 20 6.66 12.68 -15.35
N PRO A 21 6.84 13.94 -15.53
CA PRO A 21 5.87 14.74 -16.29
C PRO A 21 5.58 14.21 -17.69
N GLY A 22 6.53 13.68 -18.34
CA GLY A 22 6.30 13.18 -19.68
C GLY A 22 5.86 11.74 -19.73
N GLY A 23 5.66 11.12 -18.59
CA GLY A 23 5.37 9.70 -18.55
C GLY A 23 6.66 8.93 -18.51
N GLY A 24 6.56 7.65 -18.67
CA GLY A 24 7.72 6.80 -18.62
C GLY A 24 7.92 6.16 -17.28
N GLU A 25 9.09 5.62 -17.07
CA GLU A 25 9.38 4.84 -15.89
C GLU A 25 9.26 5.68 -14.63
N LEU A 26 8.66 5.14 -13.60
CA LEU A 26 8.51 5.86 -12.35
C LEU A 26 9.86 6.04 -11.67
N VAL A 27 10.02 7.11 -10.92
CA VAL A 27 11.26 7.44 -10.25
C VAL A 27 11.12 7.15 -8.76
N PRO A 28 11.96 6.31 -8.19
CA PRO A 28 11.82 5.99 -6.75
C PRO A 28 12.07 7.21 -5.87
N VAL A 29 11.25 7.36 -4.86
CA VAL A 29 11.41 8.44 -3.90
C VAL A 29 11.82 7.88 -2.55
N GLU A 30 11.09 6.90 -2.06
CA GLU A 30 11.35 6.40 -0.73
C GLU A 30 10.67 5.06 -0.52
N ASP A 31 11.24 4.20 0.29
CA ASP A 31 10.59 2.95 0.66
C ASP A 31 10.42 2.93 2.16
N LEU A 32 9.31 2.34 2.62
CA LEU A 32 9.11 2.11 4.04
C LEU A 32 8.89 0.62 4.23
N THR A 33 9.43 0.07 5.27
CA THR A 33 9.22 -1.32 5.57
C THR A 33 8.67 -1.45 6.98
N ASP A 34 7.95 -2.52 7.22
CA ASP A 34 7.47 -2.82 8.55
C ASP A 34 8.47 -3.79 9.16
N PRO A 35 9.28 -3.36 10.12
CA PRO A 35 10.27 -4.26 10.70
C PRO A 35 9.65 -5.50 11.30
N ASP A 36 8.43 -5.38 11.79
CA ASP A 36 7.79 -6.52 12.40
C ASP A 36 7.32 -7.55 11.39
N ALA A 37 7.15 -7.15 10.16
CA ALA A 37 6.68 -8.09 9.15
C ALA A 37 7.69 -9.20 8.92
N HIS A 38 8.96 -8.86 8.89
CA HIS A 38 9.97 -9.87 8.71
C HIS A 38 10.06 -10.79 9.91
N ALA A 39 9.95 -10.26 11.09
CA ALA A 39 9.97 -11.06 12.29
C ALA A 39 8.80 -12.03 12.30
N ARG A 40 7.65 -11.55 11.92
CA ARG A 40 6.47 -12.41 11.89
C ARG A 40 6.62 -13.53 10.88
N GLU A 41 7.16 -13.20 9.71
CA GLU A 41 7.35 -14.20 8.70
C GLU A 41 8.35 -15.24 9.15
N ALA A 42 9.44 -14.83 9.73
CA ALA A 42 10.43 -15.74 10.22
C ALA A 42 9.84 -16.66 11.27
N GLU A 43 9.07 -16.13 12.15
CA GLU A 43 8.45 -16.93 13.16
C GLU A 43 7.47 -17.91 12.57
N MET A 44 6.72 -17.51 11.61
CA MET A 44 5.78 -18.43 10.99
C MET A 44 6.52 -19.57 10.31
N HIS A 45 7.68 -19.31 9.77
CA HIS A 45 8.40 -20.37 9.13
C HIS A 45 9.06 -21.31 10.12
N HIS A 46 9.46 -20.86 11.24
CA HIS A 46 10.06 -21.71 12.20
C HIS A 46 9.10 -22.32 13.16
N ALA A 47 8.23 -21.57 13.63
CA ALA A 47 7.29 -22.07 14.59
C ALA A 47 6.41 -23.15 14.14
N PRO A 48 5.86 -23.03 13.06
CA PRO A 48 4.82 -23.93 12.65
C PRO A 48 5.15 -25.33 12.93
N HIS A 49 6.23 -25.72 12.70
CA HIS A 49 6.49 -26.96 12.90
C HIS A 49 6.21 -27.34 14.21
N GLY A 50 6.72 -26.97 15.04
CA GLY A 50 6.56 -27.40 16.27
C GLY A 50 5.29 -27.22 16.77
N ARG A 51 4.89 -26.24 16.74
CA ARG A 51 3.89 -25.97 17.41
C ARG A 51 2.79 -26.49 17.02
N ARG A 52 2.54 -26.55 16.06
CA ARG A 52 1.44 -26.91 15.64
C ARG A 52 0.98 -28.05 16.14
N ALA A 53 1.70 -28.75 16.27
CA ALA A 53 1.27 -29.98 16.70
C ALA A 53 0.44 -29.76 17.86
N GLY A 54 0.91 -29.21 18.69
CA GLY A 54 0.20 -29.10 19.83
C GLY A 54 -1.08 -28.65 19.51
N GLY A 55 -1.11 -28.03 18.60
CA GLY A 55 -2.23 -27.58 18.27
C GLY A 55 -3.34 -28.26 18.61
N GLY A 56 -3.37 -29.23 18.66
CA GLY A 56 -4.46 -29.85 18.90
C GLY A 56 -5.52 -28.97 19.13
N GLY A 57 -5.30 -28.01 19.30
CA GLY A 57 -6.32 -27.23 19.56
C GLY A 57 -7.26 -27.15 18.57
N ASN A 58 -7.50 -27.98 17.93
CA ASN A 58 -8.39 -27.97 17.01
C ASN A 58 -9.58 -27.28 17.36
N ALA A 59 -10.10 -27.49 18.28
CA ALA A 59 -11.32 -26.87 18.59
C ALA A 59 -11.05 -25.44 18.62
N GLN A 60 -10.05 -25.08 19.09
CA GLN A 60 -9.81 -23.81 19.20
C GLN A 60 -9.34 -23.36 17.93
N GLY A 61 -9.18 -24.08 16.99
CA GLY A 61 -8.74 -23.68 15.73
C GLY A 61 -9.35 -22.38 15.31
N SER A 62 -10.60 -22.26 15.40
CA SER A 62 -11.19 -21.06 14.93
C SER A 62 -10.80 -19.88 15.78
N ALA A 63 -10.77 -20.05 17.02
CA ALA A 63 -10.38 -18.93 17.85
C ALA A 63 -8.94 -18.54 17.56
N THR A 64 -8.09 -19.48 17.34
CA THR A 64 -6.72 -19.17 17.06
C THR A 64 -6.60 -18.42 15.76
N VAL A 65 -7.34 -18.82 14.78
CA VAL A 65 -7.31 -18.16 13.52
C VAL A 65 -7.78 -16.73 13.71
N SER A 66 -8.80 -16.53 14.47
CA SER A 66 -9.28 -15.20 14.71
C SER A 66 -8.23 -14.36 15.37
N ALA A 67 -7.53 -14.91 16.32
CA ALA A 67 -6.50 -14.15 17.00
C ALA A 67 -5.39 -13.77 16.04
N GLY A 68 -4.98 -14.70 15.21
CA GLY A 68 -3.95 -14.41 14.23
C GLY A 68 -4.39 -13.35 13.24
N ASP A 69 -5.64 -13.42 12.84
CA ASP A 69 -6.15 -12.44 11.93
C ASP A 69 -6.21 -11.09 12.62
N SER A 70 -6.65 -11.02 13.84
CA SER A 70 -6.69 -9.76 14.55
C SER A 70 -5.33 -9.13 14.65
N GLU A 71 -4.33 -9.95 14.90
CA GLU A 71 -2.98 -9.44 14.98
C GLU A 71 -2.53 -8.90 13.64
N ARG A 72 -2.81 -9.59 12.55
CA ARG A 72 -2.45 -9.13 11.26
C ARG A 72 -3.14 -7.82 10.94
N HIS A 73 -4.42 -7.71 11.28
CA HIS A 73 -5.15 -6.48 11.05
C HIS A 73 -4.54 -5.33 11.84
N GLN A 74 -4.12 -5.61 13.06
CA GLN A 74 -3.53 -4.57 13.86
C GLN A 74 -2.23 -4.10 13.26
N HIS A 75 -1.38 -5.02 12.81
CA HIS A 75 -0.13 -4.65 12.20
C HIS A 75 -0.36 -3.87 10.90
N ALA A 76 -1.31 -4.30 10.11
CA ALA A 76 -1.62 -3.60 8.87
C ALA A 76 -2.12 -2.18 9.16
N GLN A 77 -2.89 -2.03 10.22
CA GLN A 77 -3.38 -0.72 10.61
C GLN A 77 -2.23 0.19 11.02
N VAL A 78 -1.32 -0.32 11.83
CA VAL A 78 -0.20 0.47 12.28
C VAL A 78 0.70 0.86 11.10
N PHE A 79 0.93 -0.08 10.19
CA PHE A 79 1.77 0.21 9.04
C PHE A 79 1.10 1.24 8.14
N ALA A 80 -0.21 1.11 7.94
CA ALA A 80 -0.95 2.08 7.14
C ALA A 80 -0.86 3.48 7.75
N ALA A 81 -0.90 3.57 9.07
CA ALA A 81 -0.79 4.85 9.73
C ALA A 81 0.60 5.46 9.52
N ARG A 82 1.63 4.63 9.56
CA ARG A 82 2.98 5.11 9.31
C ARG A 82 3.14 5.61 7.88
N ILE A 83 2.60 4.88 6.92
CA ILE A 83 2.65 5.28 5.53
C ILE A 83 1.91 6.61 5.35
N ALA A 84 0.73 6.70 5.95
CA ALA A 84 -0.08 7.91 5.81
C ALA A 84 0.62 9.12 6.40
N GLU A 85 1.25 8.93 7.54
CA GLU A 85 1.95 10.03 8.16
C GLU A 85 3.11 10.50 7.30
N ARG A 86 3.84 9.57 6.72
CA ARG A 86 4.96 9.94 5.88
C ARG A 86 4.48 10.67 4.62
N LEU A 87 3.40 10.19 4.02
CA LEU A 87 2.86 10.85 2.84
C LEU A 87 2.33 12.25 3.18
N ALA A 88 1.71 12.38 4.34
CA ALA A 88 1.20 13.69 4.75
C ALA A 88 2.36 14.66 4.97
N GLU A 89 3.44 14.17 5.54
CA GLU A 89 4.60 15.02 5.77
C GLU A 89 5.15 15.54 4.45
N HIS A 90 5.31 14.65 3.47
CA HIS A 90 5.78 15.07 2.16
C HIS A 90 4.80 16.05 1.49
N HIS A 91 3.52 15.83 1.70
CA HIS A 91 2.53 16.72 1.11
C HIS A 91 2.60 18.12 1.75
N ARG A 92 2.82 18.18 3.05
CA ARG A 92 2.95 19.47 3.71
C ARG A 92 4.18 20.21 3.21
N GLN A 93 5.18 19.49 2.75
CA GLN A 93 6.36 20.09 2.16
C GLN A 93 6.15 20.39 0.68
N LYS A 94 4.95 20.19 0.20
CA LYS A 94 4.57 20.49 -1.18
C LYS A 94 5.37 19.73 -2.21
N ARG A 95 5.70 18.49 -1.88
CA ARG A 95 6.49 17.70 -2.80
C ARG A 95 5.65 17.02 -3.86
N TYR A 96 4.35 16.89 -3.67
CA TYR A 96 3.49 16.32 -4.70
C TYR A 96 2.08 16.90 -4.55
N GLU A 97 1.28 16.78 -5.58
CA GLU A 97 -0.07 17.30 -5.59
C GLU A 97 -1.10 16.25 -5.87
N LEU A 98 -0.73 15.15 -6.50
CA LEU A 98 -1.65 14.07 -6.78
C LEU A 98 -1.03 12.76 -6.30
N LEU A 99 -1.86 11.85 -5.83
CA LEU A 99 -1.38 10.58 -5.32
C LEU A 99 -2.19 9.45 -5.91
N HIS A 100 -1.50 8.48 -6.50
CA HIS A 100 -2.12 7.26 -6.97
C HIS A 100 -1.72 6.15 -6.02
N ILE A 101 -2.64 5.28 -5.65
CA ILE A 101 -2.37 4.23 -4.68
C ILE A 101 -2.67 2.87 -5.28
N LEU A 102 -1.70 1.97 -5.21
CA LEU A 102 -1.91 0.58 -5.59
C LEU A 102 -1.49 -0.23 -4.37
N ALA A 103 -2.43 -0.86 -3.72
CA ALA A 103 -2.14 -1.55 -2.47
C ALA A 103 -2.93 -2.84 -2.38
N ALA A 104 -2.38 -3.79 -1.65
CA ALA A 104 -3.09 -5.03 -1.40
C ALA A 104 -4.42 -4.71 -0.73
N PRO A 105 -5.45 -5.49 -1.00
CA PRO A 105 -6.80 -5.11 -0.58
C PRO A 105 -6.96 -4.81 0.90
N ARG A 106 -6.36 -5.64 1.75
CA ARG A 106 -6.50 -5.41 3.19
C ARG A 106 -5.85 -4.10 3.59
N LEU A 107 -4.66 -3.87 3.11
CA LEU A 107 -3.95 -2.66 3.46
C LEU A 107 -4.65 -1.42 2.89
N LEU A 108 -5.22 -1.55 1.71
CA LEU A 108 -5.87 -0.41 1.08
C LEU A 108 -7.00 0.15 1.94
N GLY A 109 -7.75 -0.71 2.58
CA GLY A 109 -8.83 -0.25 3.45
C GLY A 109 -8.31 0.58 4.60
N TYR A 110 -7.23 0.13 5.23
CA TYR A 110 -6.66 0.88 6.33
C TYR A 110 -5.98 2.15 5.84
N LEU A 111 -5.36 2.10 4.66
CA LEU A 111 -4.73 3.27 4.11
C LEU A 111 -5.75 4.36 3.82
N ARG A 112 -6.87 3.99 3.25
CA ARG A 112 -7.89 4.99 2.95
C ARG A 112 -8.31 5.73 4.21
N LYS A 113 -8.56 4.99 5.27
CA LYS A 113 -8.96 5.62 6.51
C LYS A 113 -7.86 6.50 7.07
N ALA A 114 -6.62 6.03 7.01
CA ALA A 114 -5.53 6.79 7.58
C ALA A 114 -5.23 8.05 6.77
N LEU A 115 -5.44 8.01 5.46
CA LEU A 115 -5.15 9.15 4.62
C LEU A 115 -6.27 10.18 4.60
N GLU A 116 -7.48 9.75 4.91
CA GLU A 116 -8.63 10.61 4.78
C GLU A 116 -8.52 11.95 5.48
N PRO A 117 -8.08 11.99 6.71
CA PRO A 117 -8.09 13.27 7.41
C PRO A 117 -7.29 14.38 6.72
N GLU A 118 -6.25 14.03 6.06
CA GLU A 118 -5.41 15.07 5.50
C GLU A 118 -5.24 14.99 3.99
N LEU A 119 -5.35 13.83 3.41
CA LEU A 119 -4.98 13.66 2.02
C LEU A 119 -6.11 13.23 1.09
N SER A 120 -7.34 13.19 1.58
CA SER A 120 -8.40 12.71 0.70
C SER A 120 -8.52 13.51 -0.59
N GLY A 121 -8.23 14.78 -0.50
CA GLY A 121 -8.36 15.63 -1.69
C GLY A 121 -7.27 15.47 -2.72
N VAL A 122 -6.17 14.80 -2.36
CA VAL A 122 -5.09 14.63 -3.33
C VAL A 122 -5.05 13.23 -3.91
N ILE A 123 -5.90 12.32 -3.46
CA ILE A 123 -5.89 10.97 -3.99
C ILE A 123 -6.57 10.97 -5.35
N ALA A 124 -5.80 10.68 -6.38
CA ALA A 124 -6.32 10.69 -7.74
C ALA A 124 -6.91 9.35 -8.13
N SER A 125 -6.34 8.26 -7.65
CA SER A 125 -6.88 6.94 -7.98
C SER A 125 -6.41 5.92 -6.98
N THR A 126 -7.17 4.87 -6.79
CA THR A 126 -6.77 3.74 -5.94
C THR A 126 -7.05 2.45 -6.68
N GLN A 127 -6.18 1.47 -6.53
CA GLN A 127 -6.37 0.15 -7.10
C GLN A 127 -6.02 -0.89 -6.04
N ASP A 128 -6.87 -1.88 -5.86
CA ASP A 128 -6.61 -2.92 -4.87
C ASP A 128 -5.77 -4.02 -5.52
N LYS A 129 -4.54 -3.71 -5.81
CA LYS A 129 -3.64 -4.63 -6.46
C LYS A 129 -2.34 -4.74 -5.67
N ASP A 130 -1.89 -5.96 -5.48
CA ASP A 130 -0.63 -6.19 -4.79
C ASP A 130 0.45 -6.29 -5.86
N VAL A 131 1.10 -5.18 -6.13
CA VAL A 131 2.09 -5.11 -7.21
C VAL A 131 3.43 -4.58 -6.73
N VAL A 132 3.77 -4.79 -5.48
CA VAL A 132 5.02 -4.27 -4.95
C VAL A 132 6.24 -4.87 -5.62
N GLN A 133 6.09 -6.03 -6.26
CA GLN A 133 7.22 -6.65 -6.93
C GLN A 133 7.45 -6.13 -8.34
N GLU A 134 6.56 -5.31 -8.83
CA GLU A 134 6.71 -4.84 -10.20
C GLU A 134 7.77 -3.78 -10.32
N THR A 135 8.39 -3.71 -11.48
CA THR A 135 9.42 -2.71 -11.73
C THR A 135 8.79 -1.34 -11.97
N PRO A 136 9.57 -0.28 -11.83
CA PRO A 136 9.02 1.05 -12.12
C PRO A 136 8.45 1.18 -13.53
N ALA A 137 9.01 0.47 -14.48
CA ALA A 137 8.48 0.53 -15.85
C ALA A 137 7.14 -0.19 -15.94
N GLN A 138 7.02 -1.33 -15.25
CA GLN A 138 5.76 -2.07 -15.26
C GLN A 138 4.67 -1.27 -14.55
N LEU A 139 5.03 -0.63 -13.45
CA LEU A 139 4.07 0.19 -12.73
C LEU A 139 3.59 1.36 -13.59
N ALA A 140 4.51 1.96 -14.32
CA ALA A 140 4.13 3.07 -15.19
C ALA A 140 3.13 2.60 -16.25
N GLN A 141 3.36 1.41 -16.78
CA GLN A 141 2.44 0.89 -17.79
C GLN A 141 1.08 0.60 -17.18
N ARG A 142 1.06 0.10 -15.96
CA ARG A 142 -0.21 -0.18 -15.30
C ARG A 142 -1.01 1.09 -15.09
N LEU A 143 -0.33 2.16 -14.73
CA LEU A 143 -1.02 3.42 -14.53
C LEU A 143 -1.51 3.98 -15.86
N ALA A 144 -0.71 3.85 -16.90
CA ALA A 144 -1.11 4.39 -18.19
C ALA A 144 -2.30 3.63 -18.76
N GLY A 145 -2.42 2.36 -18.42
CA GLY A 145 -3.53 1.58 -18.92
C GLY A 145 -4.81 1.75 -18.14
N ASN A 146 -4.76 2.46 -17.03
CA ASN A 146 -5.93 2.65 -16.21
C ASN A 146 -6.58 3.99 -16.54
N PRO A 147 -7.75 3.98 -17.07
CA PRO A 147 -8.39 5.23 -17.49
C PRO A 147 -8.52 6.23 -16.38
N ASN A 148 -8.69 5.73 -15.16
CA ASN A 148 -8.80 6.65 -14.08
C ASN A 148 -7.50 7.12 -13.55
N ALA A 149 -6.44 6.59 -13.97
CA ALA A 149 -5.21 6.92 -13.36
C ALA A 149 -4.66 8.19 -13.82
N GLY A 150 -5.08 8.74 -14.74
CA GLY A 150 -4.48 9.79 -15.13
C GLY A 150 -4.98 10.96 -15.11
N ALA A 151 -5.75 11.24 -15.63
CA ALA A 151 -6.12 12.34 -15.87
C ALA A 151 -7.21 12.90 -15.46
N PRO A 152 -7.11 13.60 -14.79
CA PRO A 152 -8.15 14.18 -14.29
C PRO A 152 -8.62 14.86 -15.42
N GLY A 153 -9.47 15.01 -15.58
CA GLY A 153 -9.94 15.72 -16.53
C GLY A 153 -10.07 15.28 -17.79
N ASN A 154 -9.62 14.81 -18.18
CA ASN A 154 -9.68 14.44 -19.34
C ASN A 154 -10.80 14.04 -19.74
N THR A 155 -11.23 13.62 -19.20
CA THR A 155 -12.24 13.15 -19.49
C THR A 155 -13.02 13.72 -20.36
N GLY A 156 -13.53 14.47 -20.22
CA GLY A 156 -14.45 14.90 -20.96
C GLY A 156 -14.13 14.77 -22.24
N ALA A 157 -13.32 14.77 -22.47
CA ALA A 157 -12.99 14.67 -23.63
C ALA A 157 -13.83 14.09 -24.43
N ARG A 158 -14.31 13.85 -24.72
CA ARG A 158 -14.89 13.24 -25.48
C ARG A 158 -15.88 13.50 -25.67
N GLY A 159 -15.80 13.68 -25.30
CA GLY A 159 -16.97 13.97 -25.49
C GLY A 159 -17.79 13.79 -26.42
#